data_2694065b4fb8d63f92f04bc6ba8c16bf
#
_entry.id   2694065b4fb8d63f92f04bc6ba8c16bf
#
_cell.length_a   1.000
_cell.length_b   1.000
_cell.length_c   1.000
_cell.angle_alpha   90.00
_cell.angle_beta   90.00
_cell.angle_gamma   90.00
#
_symmetry.space_group_name_H-M   'P 1'
#
loop_
_entity.id
_entity.type
_entity.pdbx_description
1 polymer ?
#
loop_
_entity_poly.entity_id
_entity_poly.type
_entity_poly.pdbx_seq_one_letter_code
_entity_poly.pdbx_strand_id
1 'polypeptide(L)'
;MKTPRFLSLLLFLAIYSVHAQQPDLHFDSVTVKPSDPAKEHLALYWRQSDGLKWDGVTLSGMIANAYGVSRLVKGQIEGGPNWMGSRAFDIYAKVDAETTARWSKMTQPAVDEERRAMTRSLLSDRFHLKFHHETREMPALVLRVAKGGSKLQPPHPEHDLPMGVPPNRINFFGHGHMEGHSALMSNLARSLASEPEIAGRPVVDKTGLTGGYDFTLRWTPESPVVAPAEASDPNAQWPSLFTAIQEQLGLKLTPEKQPIDVIIIDSVEMPTEN
;
A
#
# COMPACT_ATOMS: atom_id res chain seq x y z
N MET A 1 -43.77 -36.61 46.73
CA MET A 1 -42.47 -36.55 46.03
C MET A 1 -42.39 -35.23 45.30
N LYS A 2 -41.51 -34.28 45.76
CA LYS A 2 -41.39 -32.92 45.18
C LYS A 2 -40.10 -32.92 44.32
N THR A 3 -40.24 -32.65 43.02
CA THR A 3 -39.10 -32.49 42.09
C THR A 3 -38.50 -31.10 42.22
N PRO A 4 -37.19 -30.92 42.29
CA PRO A 4 -36.54 -29.62 42.29
C PRO A 4 -36.42 -29.08 40.88
N ARG A 5 -36.87 -27.82 40.68
CA ARG A 5 -36.64 -27.03 39.48
C ARG A 5 -35.23 -26.44 39.50
N PHE A 6 -34.37 -26.89 38.63
CA PHE A 6 -33.06 -26.26 38.37
C PHE A 6 -33.28 -25.00 37.53
N LEU A 7 -32.98 -23.84 38.13
CA LEU A 7 -32.95 -22.54 37.47
C LEU A 7 -31.56 -22.37 36.86
N SER A 8 -31.44 -22.58 35.55
CA SER A 8 -30.20 -22.30 34.81
C SER A 8 -30.03 -20.80 34.64
N LEU A 9 -29.08 -20.22 35.35
CA LEU A 9 -28.63 -18.84 35.23
C LEU A 9 -27.66 -18.74 34.05
N LEU A 10 -28.13 -18.26 32.89
CA LEU A 10 -27.28 -17.93 31.73
C LEU A 10 -26.53 -16.62 32.03
N LEU A 11 -25.23 -16.75 32.33
CA LEU A 11 -24.31 -15.63 32.50
C LEU A 11 -23.91 -15.11 31.12
N PHE A 12 -24.48 -13.98 30.67
CA PHE A 12 -24.02 -13.25 29.48
C PHE A 12 -22.69 -12.56 29.83
N LEU A 13 -21.58 -13.12 29.41
CA LEU A 13 -20.30 -12.41 29.38
C LEU A 13 -20.32 -11.41 28.23
N ALA A 14 -20.54 -10.13 28.54
CA ALA A 14 -20.29 -9.04 27.62
C ALA A 14 -18.77 -8.92 27.41
N ILE A 15 -18.30 -9.35 26.25
CA ILE A 15 -16.93 -9.12 25.80
C ILE A 15 -16.83 -7.65 25.42
N TYR A 16 -16.38 -6.82 26.34
CA TYR A 16 -15.94 -5.45 26.00
C TYR A 16 -14.63 -5.57 25.24
N SER A 17 -14.70 -5.40 23.91
CA SER A 17 -13.51 -5.17 23.09
C SER A 17 -12.89 -3.85 23.51
N VAL A 18 -11.85 -3.89 24.31
CA VAL A 18 -11.00 -2.73 24.57
C VAL A 18 -10.29 -2.45 23.27
N HIS A 19 -10.83 -1.53 22.49
CA HIS A 19 -10.08 -0.90 21.42
C HIS A 19 -9.00 -0.07 22.10
N ALA A 20 -7.75 -0.56 22.08
CA ALA A 20 -6.61 0.26 22.40
C ALA A 20 -6.67 1.46 21.44
N GLN A 21 -6.95 2.64 21.98
CA GLN A 21 -6.86 3.90 21.22
C GLN A 21 -5.41 3.99 20.73
N GLN A 22 -5.24 3.85 19.41
CA GLN A 22 -3.97 4.21 18.79
C GLN A 22 -3.72 5.70 19.14
N PRO A 23 -2.48 6.06 19.48
CA PRO A 23 -2.17 7.45 19.76
C PRO A 23 -2.61 8.30 18.57
N ASP A 24 -3.31 9.37 18.85
CA ASP A 24 -3.84 10.31 17.85
C ASP A 24 -2.65 11.10 17.27
N LEU A 25 -2.04 10.55 16.23
CA LEU A 25 -0.82 11.04 15.62
C LEU A 25 -1.18 12.08 14.56
N HIS A 26 -0.78 13.34 14.77
CA HIS A 26 -0.98 14.45 13.84
C HIS A 26 0.36 15.00 13.33
N PHE A 27 0.34 15.58 12.14
CA PHE A 27 1.40 16.49 11.71
C PHE A 27 1.28 17.82 12.47
N ASP A 28 2.40 18.41 12.84
CA ASP A 28 2.46 19.72 13.50
C ASP A 28 1.99 20.83 12.55
N SER A 29 2.37 20.74 11.29
CA SER A 29 1.90 21.67 10.27
C SER A 29 1.55 20.95 8.96
N VAL A 30 0.46 21.40 8.32
CA VAL A 30 -0.02 20.84 7.05
C VAL A 30 -0.43 21.97 6.13
N THR A 31 0.17 22.00 4.94
CA THR A 31 -0.27 22.84 3.82
C THR A 31 -0.90 21.96 2.76
N VAL A 32 -2.09 22.32 2.30
CA VAL A 32 -2.82 21.66 1.20
C VAL A 32 -3.13 22.72 0.15
N LYS A 33 -2.66 22.52 -1.08
CA LYS A 33 -2.93 23.41 -2.22
C LYS A 33 -3.38 22.60 -3.42
N PRO A 34 -4.33 23.09 -4.24
CA PRO A 34 -4.57 22.50 -5.54
C PRO A 34 -3.28 22.50 -6.36
N SER A 35 -2.99 21.39 -7.02
CA SER A 35 -1.85 21.34 -7.94
C SER A 35 -2.13 22.15 -9.19
N ASP A 36 -1.09 22.75 -9.75
CA ASP A 36 -1.17 23.49 -11.00
C ASP A 36 -1.52 22.55 -12.17
N PRO A 37 -2.68 22.72 -12.84
CA PRO A 37 -3.09 21.85 -13.94
C PRO A 37 -2.14 21.85 -15.14
N ALA A 38 -1.29 22.88 -15.26
CA ALA A 38 -0.31 22.99 -16.35
C ALA A 38 0.95 22.14 -16.12
N LYS A 39 1.14 21.61 -14.91
CA LYS A 39 2.25 20.71 -14.60
C LYS A 39 1.86 19.27 -14.85
N GLU A 40 2.75 18.50 -15.46
CA GLU A 40 2.60 17.04 -15.46
C GLU A 40 2.68 16.51 -14.03
N HIS A 41 1.58 15.98 -13.54
CA HIS A 41 1.50 15.48 -12.17
C HIS A 41 1.85 13.99 -12.15
N LEU A 42 3.06 13.68 -11.75
CA LEU A 42 3.54 12.31 -11.59
C LEU A 42 3.08 11.66 -10.28
N ALA A 43 2.25 12.34 -9.48
CA ALA A 43 1.82 11.87 -8.16
C ALA A 43 3.01 11.42 -7.28
N LEU A 44 4.04 12.25 -7.19
CA LEU A 44 5.28 11.93 -6.49
C LEU A 44 5.09 12.01 -4.97
N TYR A 45 5.56 10.98 -4.28
CA TYR A 45 5.61 10.90 -2.83
C TYR A 45 7.04 10.96 -2.34
N TRP A 46 7.33 11.95 -1.50
CA TRP A 46 8.64 12.15 -0.91
C TRP A 46 8.56 11.94 0.60
N ARG A 47 9.33 10.96 1.08
CA ARG A 47 9.60 10.82 2.51
C ARG A 47 10.63 11.86 2.91
N GLN A 48 10.32 12.67 3.92
CA GLN A 48 11.24 13.61 4.51
C GLN A 48 11.60 13.16 5.93
N SER A 49 12.78 13.55 6.43
CA SER A 49 13.17 13.23 7.81
C SER A 49 12.21 13.84 8.83
N ASP A 50 11.61 14.99 8.49
CA ASP A 50 10.70 15.78 9.31
C ASP A 50 9.24 15.75 8.79
N GLY A 51 8.85 14.74 8.01
CA GLY A 51 7.47 14.66 7.54
C GLY A 51 7.29 13.96 6.21
N LEU A 52 6.41 14.52 5.36
CA LEU A 52 6.16 14.06 4.01
C LEU A 52 5.84 15.22 3.05
N LYS A 53 6.04 14.95 1.76
CA LYS A 53 5.62 15.81 0.66
C LYS A 53 4.93 14.97 -0.39
N TRP A 54 3.80 15.45 -0.90
CA TRP A 54 3.19 14.99 -2.15
C TRP A 54 3.14 16.12 -3.16
N ASP A 55 3.50 15.82 -4.39
CA ASP A 55 3.29 16.69 -5.53
C ASP A 55 2.30 16.00 -6.49
N GLY A 56 1.13 16.61 -6.71
CA GLY A 56 0.13 16.11 -7.64
C GLY A 56 -0.65 14.87 -7.16
N VAL A 57 -0.81 14.67 -5.85
CA VAL A 57 -1.56 13.51 -5.35
C VAL A 57 -3.07 13.73 -5.43
N THR A 58 -3.82 12.71 -5.84
CA THR A 58 -5.29 12.72 -5.73
C THR A 58 -5.72 12.22 -4.33
N LEU A 59 -6.93 12.59 -3.90
CA LEU A 59 -7.46 12.11 -2.63
C LEU A 59 -7.55 10.59 -2.58
N SER A 60 -7.97 9.94 -3.68
CA SER A 60 -7.97 8.47 -3.77
C SER A 60 -6.57 7.88 -3.61
N GLY A 61 -5.53 8.58 -4.11
CA GLY A 61 -4.13 8.18 -3.92
C GLY A 61 -3.67 8.30 -2.47
N MET A 62 -4.10 9.35 -1.75
CA MET A 62 -3.81 9.53 -0.32
C MET A 62 -4.50 8.45 0.52
N ILE A 63 -5.78 8.17 0.25
CA ILE A 63 -6.54 7.09 0.92
C ILE A 63 -5.83 5.75 0.68
N ALA A 64 -5.47 5.45 -0.56
CA ALA A 64 -4.76 4.23 -0.90
C ALA A 64 -3.45 4.07 -0.12
N ASN A 65 -2.67 5.14 0.00
CA ASN A 65 -1.43 5.14 0.79
C ASN A 65 -1.69 4.95 2.29
N ALA A 66 -2.65 5.71 2.85
CA ALA A 66 -2.95 5.72 4.29
C ALA A 66 -3.49 4.40 4.81
N TYR A 67 -4.28 3.70 3.99
CA TYR A 67 -4.94 2.44 4.36
C TYR A 67 -4.30 1.20 3.69
N GLY A 68 -3.22 1.39 2.94
CA GLY A 68 -2.47 0.28 2.36
C GLY A 68 -3.20 -0.50 1.26
N VAL A 69 -4.21 0.10 0.63
CA VAL A 69 -4.94 -0.46 -0.50
C VAL A 69 -4.39 0.06 -1.83
N SER A 70 -4.80 -0.51 -2.95
CA SER A 70 -4.40 -0.01 -4.27
C SER A 70 -5.55 0.78 -4.93
N ARG A 71 -5.29 2.03 -5.29
CA ARG A 71 -6.24 2.84 -6.08
C ARG A 71 -6.50 2.28 -7.48
N LEU A 72 -5.63 1.42 -7.97
CA LEU A 72 -5.73 0.79 -9.29
C LEU A 72 -6.59 -0.48 -9.26
N VAL A 73 -6.86 -1.04 -8.08
CA VAL A 73 -7.78 -2.16 -7.92
C VAL A 73 -9.21 -1.63 -7.99
N LYS A 74 -9.93 -2.06 -9.03
CA LYS A 74 -11.33 -1.66 -9.24
C LYS A 74 -12.19 -2.14 -8.08
N GLY A 75 -13.01 -1.24 -7.52
CA GLY A 75 -13.94 -1.57 -6.43
C GLY A 75 -13.29 -1.71 -5.06
N GLN A 76 -12.01 -1.34 -4.87
CA GLN A 76 -11.37 -1.36 -3.55
C GLN A 76 -11.55 -0.04 -2.78
N ILE A 77 -11.79 1.06 -3.48
CA ILE A 77 -12.23 2.34 -2.91
C ILE A 77 -13.46 2.75 -3.72
N GLU A 78 -14.60 2.86 -3.07
CA GLU A 78 -15.89 3.17 -3.71
C GLU A 78 -16.60 4.32 -3.01
N GLY A 79 -17.56 4.91 -3.71
CA GLY A 79 -18.31 6.06 -3.21
C GLY A 79 -17.54 7.37 -3.33
N GLY A 80 -18.13 8.43 -2.76
CA GLY A 80 -17.60 9.78 -2.83
C GLY A 80 -17.73 10.44 -4.20
N PRO A 81 -17.35 11.73 -4.29
CA PRO A 81 -17.45 12.51 -5.53
C PRO A 81 -16.32 12.23 -6.51
N ASN A 82 -16.58 12.44 -7.80
CA ASN A 82 -15.63 12.17 -8.89
C ASN A 82 -14.29 12.91 -8.76
N TRP A 83 -14.27 14.09 -8.12
CA TRP A 83 -13.04 14.86 -7.96
C TRP A 83 -11.98 14.15 -7.13
N MET A 84 -12.35 13.17 -6.30
CA MET A 84 -11.41 12.38 -5.47
C MET A 84 -10.32 11.69 -6.30
N GLY A 85 -10.66 11.25 -7.51
CA GLY A 85 -9.74 10.56 -8.41
C GLY A 85 -9.10 11.44 -9.47
N SER A 86 -9.62 12.68 -9.67
CA SER A 86 -9.21 13.55 -10.77
C SER A 86 -8.56 14.85 -10.32
N ARG A 87 -8.93 15.40 -9.15
CA ARG A 87 -8.31 16.62 -8.63
C ARG A 87 -7.05 16.30 -7.86
N ALA A 88 -5.96 16.92 -8.28
CA ALA A 88 -4.66 16.75 -7.67
C ALA A 88 -4.35 17.86 -6.66
N PHE A 89 -3.58 17.52 -5.63
CA PHE A 89 -3.15 18.41 -4.56
C PHE A 89 -1.64 18.30 -4.34
N ASP A 90 -1.02 19.43 -4.00
CA ASP A 90 0.33 19.49 -3.47
C ASP A 90 0.22 19.62 -1.95
N ILE A 91 0.86 18.69 -1.22
CA ILE A 91 0.75 18.62 0.24
C ILE A 91 2.14 18.61 0.85
N TYR A 92 2.32 19.48 1.83
CA TYR A 92 3.48 19.53 2.70
C TYR A 92 3.02 19.33 4.12
N ALA A 93 3.51 18.29 4.77
CA ALA A 93 3.17 17.97 6.14
C ALA A 93 4.45 17.73 6.94
N LYS A 94 4.59 18.42 8.06
CA LYS A 94 5.76 18.35 8.92
C LYS A 94 5.39 17.93 10.33
N VAL A 95 6.31 17.25 10.97
CA VAL A 95 6.27 16.91 12.40
C VAL A 95 7.21 17.85 13.17
N ASP A 96 7.02 17.92 14.46
CA ASP A 96 7.87 18.69 15.36
C ASP A 96 9.28 18.09 15.50
N ALA A 97 10.17 18.83 16.16
CA ALA A 97 11.55 18.43 16.37
C ALA A 97 11.68 17.19 17.28
N GLU A 98 10.77 17.00 18.24
CA GLU A 98 10.74 15.84 19.14
C GLU A 98 10.40 14.56 18.37
N THR A 99 9.36 14.62 17.55
CA THR A 99 8.98 13.51 16.67
C THR A 99 10.08 13.18 15.65
N THR A 100 10.72 14.20 15.06
CA THR A 100 11.87 14.01 14.16
C THR A 100 13.01 13.29 14.87
N ALA A 101 13.37 13.73 16.09
CA ALA A 101 14.41 13.09 16.90
C ALA A 101 14.05 11.66 17.33
N ARG A 102 12.76 11.38 17.57
CA ARG A 102 12.25 10.05 17.87
C ARG A 102 12.32 9.14 16.64
N TRP A 103 11.90 9.63 15.46
CA TRP A 103 11.95 8.90 14.20
C TRP A 103 13.37 8.50 13.79
N SER A 104 14.37 9.34 14.09
CA SER A 104 15.77 9.02 13.79
C SER A 104 16.30 7.77 14.52
N LYS A 105 15.60 7.33 15.57
CA LYS A 105 15.94 6.15 16.38
C LYS A 105 15.04 4.93 16.08
N MET A 106 14.04 5.10 15.22
CA MET A 106 13.08 4.06 14.86
C MET A 106 13.49 3.35 13.58
N THR A 107 12.97 2.14 13.39
CA THR A 107 13.08 1.47 12.09
C THR A 107 12.22 2.16 11.03
N GLN A 108 12.67 2.15 9.78
CA GLN A 108 11.92 2.80 8.68
C GLN A 108 10.47 2.29 8.55
N PRO A 109 10.16 0.98 8.68
CA PRO A 109 8.78 0.51 8.67
C PRO A 109 7.91 1.11 9.79
N ALA A 110 8.46 1.31 10.98
CA ALA A 110 7.73 1.91 12.09
C ALA A 110 7.45 3.41 11.84
N VAL A 111 8.43 4.15 11.30
CA VAL A 111 8.23 5.55 10.87
C VAL A 111 7.18 5.64 9.77
N ASP A 112 7.20 4.73 8.79
CA ASP A 112 6.23 4.73 7.71
C ASP A 112 4.81 4.43 8.21
N GLU A 113 4.65 3.59 9.24
CA GLU A 113 3.33 3.36 9.84
C GLU A 113 2.82 4.59 10.60
N GLU A 114 3.68 5.30 11.33
CA GLU A 114 3.29 6.57 11.95
C GLU A 114 2.91 7.64 10.92
N ARG A 115 3.66 7.74 9.80
CA ARG A 115 3.27 8.63 8.69
C ARG A 115 1.91 8.27 8.12
N ARG A 116 1.60 6.97 7.97
CA ARG A 116 0.26 6.53 7.52
C ARG A 116 -0.80 6.91 8.53
N ALA A 117 -0.54 6.73 9.84
CA ALA A 117 -1.46 7.12 10.89
C ALA A 117 -1.73 8.64 10.85
N MET A 118 -0.68 9.47 10.77
CA MET A 118 -0.81 10.92 10.63
C MET A 118 -1.53 11.31 9.33
N THR A 119 -1.35 10.55 8.24
CA THR A 119 -2.10 10.77 7.00
C THR A 119 -3.59 10.49 7.18
N ARG A 120 -3.97 9.47 7.97
CA ARG A 120 -5.37 9.20 8.30
C ARG A 120 -5.99 10.38 9.07
N SER A 121 -5.28 10.93 10.04
CA SER A 121 -5.70 12.14 10.76
C SER A 121 -5.84 13.34 9.82
N LEU A 122 -4.87 13.58 8.94
CA LEU A 122 -4.93 14.64 7.92
C LEU A 122 -6.17 14.49 7.03
N LEU A 123 -6.49 13.27 6.58
CA LEU A 123 -7.68 13.01 5.77
C LEU A 123 -8.98 13.32 6.52
N SER A 124 -9.05 12.99 7.80
CA SER A 124 -10.17 13.33 8.67
C SER A 124 -10.29 14.84 8.88
N ASP A 125 -9.19 15.51 9.22
CA ASP A 125 -9.20 16.92 9.64
C ASP A 125 -9.40 17.89 8.47
N ARG A 126 -8.74 17.62 7.33
CA ARG A 126 -8.68 18.56 6.21
C ARG A 126 -9.69 18.26 5.11
N PHE A 127 -10.09 16.99 4.96
CA PHE A 127 -11.04 16.54 3.96
C PHE A 127 -12.36 16.06 4.57
N HIS A 128 -12.50 16.07 5.89
CA HIS A 128 -13.65 15.55 6.63
C HIS A 128 -14.08 14.16 6.16
N LEU A 129 -13.06 13.33 5.84
CA LEU A 129 -13.27 11.98 5.32
C LEU A 129 -14.00 11.12 6.36
N LYS A 130 -15.15 10.58 5.96
CA LYS A 130 -15.87 9.53 6.68
C LYS A 130 -16.04 8.34 5.75
N PHE A 131 -15.82 7.15 6.26
CA PHE A 131 -15.90 5.92 5.50
C PHE A 131 -16.16 4.75 6.43
N HIS A 132 -16.56 3.62 5.86
CA HIS A 132 -16.60 2.34 6.56
C HIS A 132 -15.95 1.24 5.70
N HIS A 133 -15.68 0.12 6.34
CA HIS A 133 -15.13 -1.06 5.67
C HIS A 133 -16.22 -2.07 5.35
N GLU A 134 -16.19 -2.63 4.15
CA GLU A 134 -16.97 -3.80 3.78
C GLU A 134 -16.04 -4.92 3.31
N THR A 135 -16.35 -6.15 3.66
CA THR A 135 -15.69 -7.31 3.07
C THR A 135 -16.51 -7.83 1.90
N ARG A 136 -15.90 -7.89 0.71
CA ARG A 136 -16.57 -8.39 -0.51
C ARG A 136 -15.80 -9.52 -1.16
N GLU A 137 -16.53 -10.54 -1.61
CA GLU A 137 -15.96 -11.60 -2.46
C GLU A 137 -15.66 -11.05 -3.84
N MET A 138 -14.37 -10.88 -4.15
CA MET A 138 -13.93 -10.31 -5.42
C MET A 138 -13.04 -11.30 -6.19
N PRO A 139 -13.07 -11.27 -7.54
CA PRO A 139 -12.08 -11.96 -8.35
C PRO A 139 -10.69 -11.37 -8.06
N ALA A 140 -9.79 -12.17 -7.54
CA ALA A 140 -8.44 -11.79 -7.14
C ALA A 140 -7.40 -12.73 -7.78
N LEU A 141 -6.14 -12.32 -7.71
CA LEU A 141 -5.01 -13.20 -7.95
C LEU A 141 -4.37 -13.55 -6.61
N VAL A 142 -4.16 -14.82 -6.36
CA VAL A 142 -3.53 -15.29 -5.13
C VAL A 142 -2.08 -15.64 -5.41
N LEU A 143 -1.17 -14.96 -4.71
CA LEU A 143 0.27 -15.21 -4.78
C LEU A 143 0.63 -16.37 -3.84
N ARG A 144 1.23 -17.42 -4.36
CA ARG A 144 1.69 -18.61 -3.61
C ARG A 144 3.09 -19.02 -4.05
N VAL A 145 3.77 -19.77 -3.19
CA VAL A 145 5.00 -20.47 -3.59
C VAL A 145 4.66 -21.53 -4.64
N ALA A 146 5.41 -21.55 -5.74
CA ALA A 146 5.27 -22.55 -6.81
C ALA A 146 5.79 -23.93 -6.35
N LYS A 147 5.45 -24.99 -7.09
CA LYS A 147 5.87 -26.37 -6.74
C LYS A 147 7.38 -26.56 -6.60
N GLY A 148 8.17 -25.73 -7.31
CA GLY A 148 9.64 -25.76 -7.26
C GLY A 148 10.26 -25.06 -6.04
N GLY A 149 9.44 -24.48 -5.16
CA GLY A 149 9.93 -23.68 -4.04
C GLY A 149 10.18 -22.22 -4.38
N SER A 150 10.39 -21.40 -3.34
CA SER A 150 10.76 -19.98 -3.49
C SER A 150 12.22 -19.87 -3.98
N LYS A 151 12.47 -18.92 -4.85
CA LYS A 151 13.80 -18.53 -5.34
C LYS A 151 14.24 -17.15 -4.80
N LEU A 152 13.44 -16.58 -3.91
CA LEU A 152 13.74 -15.32 -3.24
C LEU A 152 14.98 -15.47 -2.37
N GLN A 153 15.79 -14.42 -2.31
CA GLN A 153 17.02 -14.41 -1.51
C GLN A 153 16.76 -13.83 -0.11
N PRO A 154 17.49 -14.29 0.91
CA PRO A 154 17.52 -13.59 2.18
C PRO A 154 17.95 -12.12 1.97
N PRO A 155 17.48 -11.18 2.81
CA PRO A 155 17.87 -9.79 2.67
C PRO A 155 19.38 -9.62 2.89
N HIS A 156 20.00 -8.78 2.05
CA HIS A 156 21.39 -8.39 2.26
C HIS A 156 21.50 -7.54 3.53
N PRO A 157 22.66 -7.57 4.21
CA PRO A 157 22.94 -6.64 5.29
C PRO A 157 22.74 -5.19 4.84
N GLU A 158 22.22 -4.34 5.73
CA GLU A 158 21.88 -2.94 5.40
C GLU A 158 23.06 -2.15 4.80
N HIS A 159 24.31 -2.48 5.18
CA HIS A 159 25.52 -1.83 4.67
C HIS A 159 25.86 -2.20 3.20
N ASP A 160 25.25 -3.26 2.66
CA ASP A 160 25.43 -3.67 1.26
C ASP A 160 24.39 -3.05 0.32
N LEU A 161 23.38 -2.35 0.88
CA LEU A 161 22.41 -1.63 0.07
C LEU A 161 23.03 -0.37 -0.54
N PRO A 162 22.71 -0.03 -1.79
CA PRO A 162 23.11 1.25 -2.38
C PRO A 162 22.68 2.41 -1.47
N MET A 163 23.55 3.42 -1.32
CA MET A 163 23.30 4.56 -0.46
C MET A 163 21.96 5.22 -0.84
N GLY A 164 21.07 5.39 0.14
CA GLY A 164 19.73 5.99 -0.07
C GLY A 164 18.63 5.00 -0.45
N VAL A 165 18.91 3.69 -0.55
CA VAL A 165 17.88 2.65 -0.74
C VAL A 165 17.43 2.14 0.64
N PRO A 166 16.24 2.49 1.13
CA PRO A 166 15.74 1.98 2.40
C PRO A 166 15.36 0.50 2.28
N PRO A 167 15.54 -0.30 3.35
CA PRO A 167 15.04 -1.67 3.42
C PRO A 167 13.51 -1.71 3.30
N ASN A 168 12.96 -2.89 3.04
CA ASN A 168 11.53 -3.13 2.88
C ASN A 168 10.89 -2.32 1.73
N ARG A 169 11.61 -2.15 0.63
CA ARG A 169 11.16 -1.38 -0.53
C ARG A 169 11.16 -2.21 -1.80
N ILE A 170 10.25 -1.86 -2.70
CA ILE A 170 10.28 -2.28 -4.08
C ILE A 170 10.50 -1.04 -4.95
N ASN A 171 11.55 -1.10 -5.75
CA ASN A 171 11.90 -0.09 -6.73
C ASN A 171 11.42 -0.52 -8.11
N PHE A 172 10.85 0.43 -8.85
CA PHE A 172 10.46 0.25 -10.23
C PHE A 172 11.45 0.99 -11.12
N PHE A 173 11.96 0.31 -12.12
CA PHE A 173 12.83 0.87 -13.14
C PHE A 173 12.11 0.93 -14.49
N GLY A 174 10.89 1.49 -14.46
CA GLY A 174 9.94 1.45 -15.57
C GLY A 174 9.08 0.18 -15.57
N HIS A 175 8.20 0.06 -16.58
CA HIS A 175 7.44 -1.18 -16.78
C HIS A 175 8.36 -2.29 -17.25
N GLY A 176 8.26 -3.46 -16.65
CA GLY A 176 9.07 -4.62 -17.00
C GLY A 176 10.27 -4.88 -16.10
N HIS A 177 10.56 -4.00 -15.12
CA HIS A 177 11.65 -4.21 -14.18
C HIS A 177 11.31 -3.74 -12.77
N MET A 178 11.43 -4.63 -11.82
CA MET A 178 11.13 -4.42 -10.40
C MET A 178 12.24 -5.07 -9.54
N GLU A 179 12.72 -4.35 -8.53
CA GLU A 179 13.71 -4.89 -7.56
C GLU A 179 13.18 -4.73 -6.14
N GLY A 180 13.21 -5.80 -5.37
CA GLY A 180 12.90 -5.81 -3.94
C GLY A 180 14.16 -5.82 -3.11
N HIS A 181 14.22 -4.97 -2.10
CA HIS A 181 15.28 -4.91 -1.09
C HIS A 181 14.67 -5.11 0.29
N SER A 182 14.93 -6.26 0.90
CA SER A 182 14.28 -6.68 2.16
C SER A 182 12.75 -6.55 2.10
N ALA A 183 12.16 -6.80 0.91
CA ALA A 183 10.76 -6.53 0.62
C ALA A 183 9.84 -7.59 1.23
N LEU A 184 8.79 -7.16 1.90
CA LEU A 184 7.72 -8.05 2.37
C LEU A 184 6.87 -8.55 1.20
N MET A 185 6.35 -9.77 1.30
CA MET A 185 5.48 -10.34 0.26
C MET A 185 4.17 -9.57 0.10
N SER A 186 3.67 -8.95 1.16
CA SER A 186 2.54 -8.01 1.06
C SER A 186 2.83 -6.77 0.21
N ASN A 187 4.08 -6.28 0.23
CA ASN A 187 4.50 -5.17 -0.63
C ASN A 187 4.63 -5.64 -2.09
N LEU A 188 5.17 -6.84 -2.32
CA LEU A 188 5.21 -7.44 -3.66
C LEU A 188 3.79 -7.61 -4.22
N ALA A 189 2.86 -8.16 -3.44
CA ALA A 189 1.47 -8.33 -3.86
C ALA A 189 0.82 -6.99 -4.26
N ARG A 190 1.02 -5.95 -3.45
CA ARG A 190 0.52 -4.59 -3.75
C ARG A 190 1.16 -4.00 -5.01
N SER A 191 2.46 -4.18 -5.19
CA SER A 191 3.18 -3.71 -6.38
C SER A 191 2.69 -4.41 -7.63
N LEU A 192 2.52 -5.73 -7.58
CA LEU A 192 1.96 -6.51 -8.69
C LEU A 192 0.53 -6.07 -9.04
N ALA A 193 -0.32 -5.76 -8.05
CA ALA A 193 -1.68 -5.26 -8.29
C ALA A 193 -1.71 -3.94 -9.07
N SER A 194 -0.58 -3.23 -9.16
CA SER A 194 -0.44 -1.98 -9.90
C SER A 194 0.00 -2.19 -11.36
N GLU A 195 0.41 -3.41 -11.73
CA GLU A 195 0.85 -3.68 -13.09
C GLU A 195 -0.34 -3.84 -14.05
N PRO A 196 -0.23 -3.31 -15.28
CA PRO A 196 -1.30 -3.39 -16.28
C PRO A 196 -1.78 -4.81 -16.57
N GLU A 197 -0.87 -5.80 -16.57
CA GLU A 197 -1.14 -7.21 -16.84
C GLU A 197 -2.07 -7.85 -15.77
N ILE A 198 -2.13 -7.26 -14.59
CA ILE A 198 -3.01 -7.70 -13.51
C ILE A 198 -4.45 -7.19 -13.70
N ALA A 199 -4.62 -6.19 -14.59
CA ALA A 199 -5.92 -5.67 -15.01
C ALA A 199 -6.80 -5.14 -13.86
N GLY A 200 -6.19 -4.53 -12.83
CA GLY A 200 -6.89 -3.93 -11.70
C GLY A 200 -7.53 -4.95 -10.75
N ARG A 201 -7.05 -6.19 -10.73
CA ARG A 201 -7.46 -7.21 -9.76
C ARG A 201 -6.64 -7.09 -8.47
N PRO A 202 -7.23 -7.34 -7.30
CA PRO A 202 -6.46 -7.47 -6.07
C PRO A 202 -5.46 -8.62 -6.17
N VAL A 203 -4.28 -8.45 -5.58
CA VAL A 203 -3.33 -9.55 -5.37
C VAL A 203 -3.25 -9.85 -3.89
N VAL A 204 -3.56 -11.08 -3.51
CA VAL A 204 -3.58 -11.54 -2.12
C VAL A 204 -2.36 -12.42 -1.85
N ASP A 205 -1.55 -12.03 -0.88
CA ASP A 205 -0.41 -12.84 -0.45
C ASP A 205 -0.89 -14.04 0.38
N LYS A 206 -0.65 -15.24 -0.13
CA LYS A 206 -0.78 -16.53 0.56
C LYS A 206 0.47 -17.39 0.37
N THR A 207 1.64 -16.74 0.30
CA THR A 207 2.92 -17.45 0.20
C THR A 207 3.30 -18.15 1.49
N GLY A 208 2.86 -17.64 2.64
CA GLY A 208 3.30 -18.07 3.97
C GLY A 208 4.75 -17.68 4.29
N LEU A 209 5.38 -16.87 3.44
CA LEU A 209 6.74 -16.38 3.64
C LEU A 209 6.72 -15.16 4.58
N THR A 210 7.49 -15.27 5.65
CA THR A 210 7.63 -14.20 6.66
C THR A 210 9.00 -13.54 6.58
N GLY A 211 9.05 -12.23 6.84
CA GLY A 211 10.28 -11.45 6.75
C GLY A 211 10.46 -10.76 5.40
N GLY A 212 11.62 -10.13 5.22
CA GLY A 212 12.00 -9.44 3.99
C GLY A 212 12.78 -10.35 3.05
N TYR A 213 12.71 -10.07 1.75
CA TYR A 213 13.44 -10.81 0.71
C TYR A 213 14.00 -9.85 -0.32
N ASP A 214 15.16 -10.22 -0.86
CA ASP A 214 15.75 -9.55 -2.00
C ASP A 214 15.40 -10.32 -3.27
N PHE A 215 15.09 -9.58 -4.33
CA PHE A 215 14.79 -10.15 -5.64
C PHE A 215 14.93 -9.13 -6.75
N THR A 216 15.16 -9.63 -7.96
CA THR A 216 14.99 -8.90 -9.22
C THR A 216 13.94 -9.62 -10.04
N LEU A 217 12.99 -8.87 -10.59
CA LEU A 217 11.95 -9.39 -11.47
C LEU A 217 11.96 -8.60 -12.78
N ARG A 218 12.14 -9.29 -13.90
CA ARG A 218 12.16 -8.70 -15.24
C ARG A 218 11.20 -9.44 -16.17
N TRP A 219 10.38 -8.67 -16.88
CA TRP A 219 9.41 -9.22 -17.81
C TRP A 219 9.22 -8.30 -19.02
N THR A 220 8.63 -8.83 -20.09
CA THR A 220 8.20 -8.02 -21.24
C THR A 220 6.80 -7.52 -20.98
N PRO A 221 6.56 -6.19 -20.87
CA PRO A 221 5.22 -5.63 -20.71
C PRO A 221 4.32 -5.94 -21.90
N GLU A 222 3.04 -6.28 -21.63
CA GLU A 222 2.06 -6.55 -22.70
C GLU A 222 1.61 -5.29 -23.43
N SER A 223 1.75 -4.11 -22.81
CA SER A 223 1.40 -2.83 -23.42
C SER A 223 2.66 -2.04 -23.77
N PRO A 224 2.76 -1.46 -24.96
CA PRO A 224 3.90 -0.61 -25.35
C PRO A 224 3.78 0.79 -24.71
N VAL A 225 3.56 0.88 -23.41
CA VAL A 225 3.72 2.14 -22.69
C VAL A 225 5.22 2.39 -22.61
N VAL A 226 5.63 3.47 -23.25
CA VAL A 226 7.00 3.96 -23.44
C VAL A 226 7.94 3.50 -22.31
N ALA A 227 8.75 2.48 -22.58
CA ALA A 227 9.87 2.13 -21.72
C ALA A 227 10.86 3.32 -21.80
N PRO A 228 11.38 3.82 -20.66
CA PRO A 228 12.53 4.71 -20.69
C PRO A 228 13.66 4.02 -21.44
N ALA A 229 14.27 4.71 -22.38
CA ALA A 229 15.28 4.17 -23.29
C ALA A 229 16.55 3.60 -22.63
N GLU A 230 16.66 3.67 -21.30
CA GLU A 230 17.84 3.24 -20.55
C GLU A 230 17.68 1.86 -19.87
N ALA A 231 16.53 1.21 -19.93
CA ALA A 231 16.27 0.00 -19.13
C ALA A 231 16.19 -1.31 -19.92
N SER A 232 16.37 -1.31 -21.21
CA SER A 232 16.25 -2.54 -22.00
C SER A 232 17.44 -2.73 -22.91
N ASP A 233 18.18 -3.82 -22.67
CA ASP A 233 18.90 -4.47 -23.77
C ASP A 233 17.83 -4.79 -24.83
N PRO A 234 17.86 -4.15 -26.01
CA PRO A 234 16.84 -4.35 -27.04
C PRO A 234 16.79 -5.80 -27.58
N ASN A 235 17.74 -6.64 -27.19
CA ASN A 235 17.81 -8.06 -27.52
C ASN A 235 17.38 -8.99 -26.37
N ALA A 236 17.12 -8.49 -25.16
CA ALA A 236 16.68 -9.32 -24.04
C ALA A 236 15.19 -9.60 -24.16
N GLN A 237 14.81 -10.76 -24.66
CA GLN A 237 13.42 -11.25 -24.60
C GLN A 237 13.16 -11.79 -23.19
N TRP A 238 12.54 -10.96 -22.37
CA TRP A 238 12.04 -11.40 -21.05
C TRP A 238 10.70 -12.12 -21.21
N PRO A 239 10.38 -13.09 -20.35
CA PRO A 239 9.08 -13.78 -20.37
C PRO A 239 7.94 -12.83 -19.99
N SER A 240 6.69 -13.28 -20.11
CA SER A 240 5.51 -12.56 -19.59
C SER A 240 5.60 -12.42 -18.06
N LEU A 241 4.91 -11.42 -17.47
CA LEU A 241 4.91 -11.19 -16.03
C LEU A 241 4.60 -12.47 -15.23
N PHE A 242 3.57 -13.23 -15.63
CA PHE A 242 3.19 -14.46 -14.93
C PHE A 242 4.29 -15.53 -14.99
N THR A 243 4.94 -15.68 -16.14
CA THR A 243 6.06 -16.61 -16.32
C THR A 243 7.28 -16.14 -15.54
N ALA A 244 7.60 -14.84 -15.58
CA ALA A 244 8.71 -14.23 -14.84
C ALA A 244 8.58 -14.46 -13.33
N ILE A 245 7.40 -14.23 -12.75
CA ILE A 245 7.12 -14.49 -11.34
C ILE A 245 7.41 -15.96 -10.98
N GLN A 246 7.05 -16.90 -11.86
CA GLN A 246 7.27 -18.30 -11.59
C GLN A 246 8.73 -18.71 -11.79
N GLU A 247 9.38 -18.27 -12.85
CA GLU A 247 10.74 -18.68 -13.20
C GLU A 247 11.79 -17.98 -12.34
N GLN A 248 11.62 -16.70 -12.05
CA GLN A 248 12.63 -15.90 -11.36
C GLN A 248 12.42 -15.90 -9.83
N LEU A 249 11.15 -15.84 -9.35
CA LEU A 249 10.86 -15.75 -7.91
C LEU A 249 10.44 -17.10 -7.30
N GLY A 250 10.11 -18.10 -8.11
CA GLY A 250 9.54 -19.37 -7.61
C GLY A 250 8.16 -19.19 -6.98
N LEU A 251 7.44 -18.15 -7.39
CA LEU A 251 6.09 -17.85 -6.95
C LEU A 251 5.11 -18.04 -8.11
N LYS A 252 3.81 -18.08 -7.83
CA LYS A 252 2.77 -18.15 -8.86
C LYS A 252 1.56 -17.34 -8.47
N LEU A 253 0.89 -16.77 -9.47
CA LEU A 253 -0.40 -16.12 -9.34
C LEU A 253 -1.51 -17.07 -9.86
N THR A 254 -2.53 -17.28 -9.05
CA THR A 254 -3.71 -18.10 -9.40
C THR A 254 -4.99 -17.29 -9.24
N PRO A 255 -5.91 -17.30 -10.24
CA PRO A 255 -7.18 -16.60 -10.13
C PRO A 255 -8.11 -17.34 -9.16
N GLU A 256 -8.60 -16.63 -8.14
CA GLU A 256 -9.52 -17.14 -7.13
C GLU A 256 -10.45 -16.04 -6.66
N LYS A 257 -11.63 -16.38 -6.15
CA LYS A 257 -12.45 -15.45 -5.36
C LYS A 257 -11.85 -15.33 -3.97
N GLN A 258 -11.71 -14.11 -3.47
CA GLN A 258 -11.17 -13.84 -2.15
C GLN A 258 -11.98 -12.76 -1.44
N PRO A 259 -12.15 -12.86 -0.12
CA PRO A 259 -12.67 -11.76 0.67
C PRO A 259 -11.67 -10.59 0.66
N ILE A 260 -12.06 -9.49 0.06
CA ILE A 260 -11.27 -8.26 -0.06
C ILE A 260 -11.90 -7.19 0.79
N ASP A 261 -11.06 -6.50 1.55
CA ASP A 261 -11.46 -5.31 2.28
C ASP A 261 -11.65 -4.14 1.31
N VAL A 262 -12.83 -3.54 1.36
CA VAL A 262 -13.25 -2.42 0.49
C VAL A 262 -13.54 -1.23 1.38
N ILE A 263 -13.04 -0.06 1.00
CA ILE A 263 -13.30 1.22 1.66
C ILE A 263 -14.47 1.89 0.96
N ILE A 264 -15.57 2.10 1.68
CA ILE A 264 -16.75 2.79 1.20
C ILE A 264 -16.75 4.21 1.77
N ILE A 265 -16.66 5.20 0.89
CA ILE A 265 -16.64 6.60 1.29
C ILE A 265 -18.07 7.08 1.57
N ASP A 266 -18.37 7.40 2.82
CA ASP A 266 -19.67 7.91 3.27
C ASP A 266 -19.80 9.40 2.98
N SER A 267 -18.76 10.17 3.28
CA SER A 267 -18.70 11.60 2.99
C SER A 267 -17.27 12.10 2.93
N VAL A 268 -17.06 13.14 2.13
CA VAL A 268 -15.77 13.84 2.01
C VAL A 268 -16.00 15.25 1.48
N GLU A 269 -15.19 16.19 1.93
CA GLU A 269 -15.27 17.59 1.54
C GLU A 269 -13.98 18.07 0.90
N MET A 270 -14.09 19.11 0.03
CA MET A 270 -12.91 19.79 -0.49
C MET A 270 -12.17 20.49 0.66
N PRO A 271 -10.86 20.40 0.71
CA PRO A 271 -10.09 21.10 1.73
C PRO A 271 -10.15 22.60 1.47
N THR A 272 -10.15 23.38 2.55
CA THR A 272 -9.89 24.82 2.46
C THR A 272 -8.40 25.04 2.19
N GLU A 273 -8.09 25.93 1.26
CA GLU A 273 -6.70 26.33 0.98
C GLU A 273 -6.10 27.08 2.17
N ASN A 274 -4.80 26.82 2.45
CA ASN A 274 -4.02 27.56 3.46
C ASN A 274 -2.56 27.70 3.04
#